data_30d6bf236c815febf543c3761f1439d8
#
_entry.id   30d6bf236c815febf543c3761f1439d8
#
_cell.length_a   1.000
_cell.length_b   1.000
_cell.length_c   1.000
_cell.angle_alpha   90.00
_cell.angle_beta   90.00
_cell.angle_gamma   90.00
#
_symmetry.space_group_name_H-M   'P 1'
#
loop_
_entity.id
_entity.type
_entity.pdbx_description
1 polymer ?
#
loop_
_entity_poly.entity_id
_entity_poly.type
_entity_poly.pdbx_seq_one_letter_code
_entity_poly.pdbx_strand_id
1 'polypeptide(L)'
;MAIDWEQRKLGDICQVIMGQSPDGSTYSEEPSDYILVQGNADLKDGWVEPRIWTTQKTKTAQAGDLIMSVRAPAGTMGKTAYDVVLGRGVAGIKGNEFVYQSLVKMDSDGYWKKMAAGSTFESINSDVVKNAEMPIPQDIEEQGKNGLCFMTLDHLITLHQHK
;
A
#
# COMPACT_ATOMS: atom_id res chain seq x y z
N MET A 1 0.89 30.23 -6.94
CA MET A 1 2.12 29.58 -7.46
C MET A 1 1.76 28.19 -7.95
N ALA A 2 2.08 27.88 -9.19
CA ALA A 2 1.81 26.56 -9.75
C ALA A 2 2.78 25.52 -9.14
N ILE A 3 2.25 24.35 -8.82
CA ILE A 3 3.06 23.22 -8.38
C ILE A 3 3.50 22.44 -9.62
N ASP A 4 4.79 22.28 -9.79
CA ASP A 4 5.32 21.47 -10.88
C ASP A 4 5.18 19.99 -10.52
N TRP A 5 4.44 19.26 -11.36
CA TRP A 5 4.20 17.84 -11.19
C TRP A 5 5.11 17.05 -12.11
N GLU A 6 5.58 15.93 -11.59
CA GLU A 6 6.50 15.05 -12.29
C GLU A 6 6.01 13.62 -12.16
N GLN A 7 6.10 12.84 -13.24
CA GLN A 7 5.76 11.41 -13.19
C GLN A 7 6.91 10.63 -12.57
N ARG A 8 6.63 9.91 -11.51
CA ARG A 8 7.62 9.09 -10.82
C ARG A 8 7.09 7.69 -10.59
N LYS A 9 7.98 6.71 -10.67
CA LYS A 9 7.64 5.33 -10.37
C LYS A 9 7.54 5.15 -8.86
N LEU A 10 6.55 4.37 -8.43
CA LEU A 10 6.34 4.09 -7.00
C LEU A 10 7.59 3.53 -6.34
N GLY A 11 8.28 2.59 -6.99
CA GLY A 11 9.49 1.99 -6.46
C GLY A 11 10.67 2.94 -6.30
N ASP A 12 10.65 4.10 -6.98
CA ASP A 12 11.69 5.10 -6.88
C ASP A 12 11.46 6.05 -5.70
N ILE A 13 10.22 6.17 -5.22
CA ILE A 13 9.87 7.10 -4.15
C ILE A 13 9.50 6.40 -2.84
N CYS A 14 9.17 5.10 -2.90
CA CYS A 14 8.75 4.33 -1.73
C CYS A 14 9.42 2.97 -1.72
N GLN A 15 9.69 2.44 -0.54
CA GLN A 15 10.05 1.05 -0.40
C GLN A 15 8.79 0.18 -0.53
N VAL A 16 8.85 -0.83 -1.39
CA VAL A 16 7.77 -1.78 -1.61
C VAL A 16 8.24 -3.16 -1.17
N ILE A 17 7.49 -3.78 -0.28
CA ILE A 17 7.79 -5.10 0.28
C ILE A 17 6.68 -6.06 -0.12
N MET A 18 6.98 -7.00 -1.01
CA MET A 18 6.02 -8.04 -1.37
C MET A 18 5.92 -9.06 -0.24
N GLY A 19 4.71 -9.43 0.13
CA GLY A 19 4.49 -10.37 1.21
C GLY A 19 4.93 -11.79 0.88
N GLN A 20 5.20 -12.55 1.91
CA GLN A 20 5.55 -13.97 1.85
C GLN A 20 4.74 -14.71 2.89
N SER A 21 3.91 -15.65 2.47
CA SER A 21 3.04 -16.37 3.39
C SER A 21 3.85 -17.25 4.35
N PRO A 22 3.57 -17.16 5.66
CA PRO A 22 4.11 -18.13 6.61
C PRO A 22 3.53 -19.51 6.37
N ASP A 23 4.11 -20.53 7.02
CA ASP A 23 3.56 -21.88 6.98
C ASP A 23 2.16 -21.89 7.57
N GLY A 24 1.20 -22.51 6.87
CA GLY A 24 -0.21 -22.55 7.29
C GLY A 24 -0.42 -23.17 8.67
N SER A 25 0.48 -24.06 9.11
CA SER A 25 0.41 -24.66 10.44
C SER A 25 0.63 -23.65 11.58
N THR A 26 1.15 -22.46 11.25
CA THR A 26 1.39 -21.40 12.24
C THR A 26 0.22 -20.44 12.39
N TYR A 27 -0.84 -20.60 11.62
CA TYR A 27 -1.99 -19.68 11.62
C TYR A 27 -2.93 -19.98 12.78
N SER A 28 -3.59 -18.93 13.28
CA SER A 28 -4.57 -19.04 14.34
C SER A 28 -5.64 -17.96 14.19
N GLU A 29 -6.87 -18.29 14.51
CA GLU A 29 -7.95 -17.30 14.66
C GLU A 29 -7.91 -16.63 16.03
N GLU A 30 -7.17 -17.22 16.97
CA GLU A 30 -6.92 -16.63 18.29
C GLU A 30 -5.66 -15.78 18.24
N PRO A 31 -5.64 -14.63 18.93
CA PRO A 31 -4.45 -13.78 18.97
C PRO A 31 -3.19 -14.54 19.38
N SER A 32 -2.12 -14.36 18.62
CA SER A 32 -0.82 -14.95 18.89
C SER A 32 0.29 -13.93 18.62
N ASP A 33 1.50 -14.39 18.26
CA ASP A 33 2.68 -13.53 18.20
C ASP A 33 2.54 -12.35 17.23
N TYR A 34 1.97 -12.59 16.03
CA TYR A 34 1.91 -11.59 14.97
C TYR A 34 0.55 -11.58 14.29
N ILE A 35 0.06 -10.39 13.98
CA ILE A 35 -1.11 -10.22 13.10
C ILE A 35 -0.68 -10.57 11.69
N LEU A 36 -1.43 -11.44 11.01
CA LEU A 36 -1.17 -11.82 9.62
C LEU A 36 -2.18 -11.14 8.69
N VAL A 37 -1.68 -10.43 7.70
CA VAL A 37 -2.49 -9.82 6.64
C VAL A 37 -2.26 -10.61 5.36
N GLN A 38 -3.32 -11.22 4.83
CA GLN A 38 -3.21 -12.14 3.70
C GLN A 38 -3.79 -11.57 2.41
N GLY A 39 -4.72 -10.66 2.50
CA GLY A 39 -5.39 -10.12 1.33
C GLY A 39 -6.49 -9.14 1.68
N ASN A 40 -7.34 -8.87 0.72
CA ASN A 40 -8.44 -7.90 0.82
C ASN A 40 -9.36 -8.15 2.02
N ALA A 41 -9.57 -9.41 2.39
CA ALA A 41 -10.46 -9.77 3.51
C ALA A 41 -9.99 -9.21 4.85
N ASP A 42 -8.72 -8.88 4.96
CA ASP A 42 -8.13 -8.35 6.19
C ASP A 42 -8.12 -6.81 6.22
N LEU A 43 -8.67 -6.18 5.18
CA LEU A 43 -8.78 -4.72 5.08
C LEU A 43 -10.25 -4.32 5.17
N LYS A 44 -10.55 -3.38 6.04
CA LYS A 44 -11.91 -2.86 6.21
C LYS A 44 -11.88 -1.35 6.35
N ASP A 45 -12.64 -0.68 5.49
CA ASP A 45 -12.77 0.79 5.53
C ASP A 45 -11.41 1.50 5.46
N GLY A 46 -10.47 0.94 4.69
CA GLY A 46 -9.15 1.52 4.52
C GLY A 46 -8.15 1.19 5.62
N TRP A 47 -8.46 0.22 6.49
CA TRP A 47 -7.58 -0.16 7.60
C TRP A 47 -7.45 -1.67 7.72
N VAL A 48 -6.31 -2.11 8.23
CA VAL A 48 -6.13 -3.52 8.60
C VAL A 48 -7.04 -3.82 9.80
N GLU A 49 -7.88 -4.84 9.65
CA GLU A 49 -8.68 -5.38 10.73
C GLU A 49 -8.12 -6.76 11.10
N PRO A 50 -7.53 -6.92 12.29
CA PRO A 50 -6.93 -8.20 12.67
C PRO A 50 -7.97 -9.32 12.68
N ARG A 51 -7.64 -10.42 12.02
CA ARG A 51 -8.53 -11.55 11.84
C ARG A 51 -7.82 -12.89 12.02
N ILE A 52 -6.57 -12.97 11.54
CA ILE A 52 -5.73 -14.16 11.60
C ILE A 52 -4.37 -13.74 12.17
N TRP A 53 -3.79 -14.61 12.95
CA TRP A 53 -2.46 -14.44 13.55
C TRP A 53 -1.54 -15.56 13.12
N THR A 54 -0.24 -15.35 13.27
CA THR A 54 0.78 -16.36 12.97
C THR A 54 1.91 -16.28 14.00
N THR A 55 2.54 -17.41 14.25
CA THR A 55 3.75 -17.47 15.09
C THR A 55 5.03 -17.34 14.27
N GLN A 56 4.92 -17.34 12.93
CA GLN A 56 6.10 -17.26 12.06
C GLN A 56 6.18 -15.89 11.40
N LYS A 57 7.33 -15.23 11.58
CA LYS A 57 7.62 -13.94 10.97
C LYS A 57 8.28 -14.15 9.61
N THR A 58 7.69 -13.61 8.56
CA THR A 58 8.24 -13.64 7.20
C THR A 58 8.59 -12.22 6.75
N LYS A 59 7.76 -11.61 5.92
CA LYS A 59 7.88 -10.21 5.55
C LYS A 59 6.95 -9.39 6.42
N THR A 60 7.36 -8.19 6.79
CA THR A 60 6.61 -7.39 7.76
C THR A 60 6.35 -5.98 7.25
N ALA A 61 5.30 -5.38 7.79
CA ALA A 61 5.05 -3.94 7.69
C ALA A 61 4.89 -3.41 9.11
N GLN A 62 5.20 -2.15 9.27
CA GLN A 62 5.12 -1.47 10.56
C GLN A 62 3.89 -0.60 10.63
N ALA A 63 3.44 -0.30 11.84
CA ALA A 63 2.34 0.63 12.06
C ALA A 63 2.60 1.93 11.28
N GLY A 64 1.60 2.37 10.53
CA GLY A 64 1.71 3.54 9.65
C GLY A 64 2.01 3.21 8.19
N ASP A 65 2.45 2.01 7.90
CA ASP A 65 2.70 1.61 6.51
C ASP A 65 1.39 1.41 5.75
N LEU A 66 1.47 1.49 4.43
CA LEU A 66 0.35 1.22 3.53
C LEU A 66 0.34 -0.25 3.15
N ILE A 67 -0.84 -0.79 2.97
CA ILE A 67 -1.04 -2.18 2.55
C ILE A 67 -1.85 -2.18 1.25
N MET A 68 -1.40 -2.94 0.26
CA MET A 68 -2.11 -3.08 -1.00
C MET A 68 -2.37 -4.55 -1.30
N SER A 69 -3.61 -4.88 -1.65
CA SER A 69 -3.94 -6.21 -2.15
C SER A 69 -3.34 -6.38 -3.55
N VAL A 70 -2.59 -7.47 -3.75
CA VAL A 70 -1.94 -7.76 -5.05
C VAL A 70 -2.53 -8.99 -5.74
N ARG A 71 -3.52 -9.63 -5.13
CA ARG A 71 -4.28 -10.72 -5.72
C ARG A 71 -5.76 -10.37 -5.74
N ALA A 72 -6.53 -11.08 -6.55
CA ALA A 72 -7.94 -10.77 -6.79
C ALA A 72 -8.74 -10.58 -5.50
N PRO A 73 -9.38 -9.41 -5.27
CA PRO A 73 -9.28 -8.22 -6.10
C PRO A 73 -7.99 -7.45 -5.84
N ALA A 74 -7.19 -7.23 -6.90
CA ALA A 74 -5.95 -6.46 -6.79
C ALA A 74 -6.24 -4.97 -6.73
N GLY A 75 -5.44 -4.24 -5.94
CA GLY A 75 -5.50 -2.79 -5.89
C GLY A 75 -6.18 -2.20 -4.66
N THR A 76 -6.88 -3.00 -3.87
CA THR A 76 -7.51 -2.50 -2.64
C THR A 76 -6.43 -2.00 -1.69
N MET A 77 -6.63 -0.80 -1.17
CA MET A 77 -5.66 -0.12 -0.31
C MET A 77 -6.14 -0.08 1.14
N GLY A 78 -5.17 -0.12 2.04
CA GLY A 78 -5.41 0.10 3.45
C GLY A 78 -4.17 0.62 4.14
N LYS A 79 -4.34 1.02 5.39
CA LYS A 79 -3.25 1.41 6.29
C LYS A 79 -3.24 0.44 7.44
N THR A 80 -2.09 0.26 8.08
CA THR A 80 -2.05 -0.56 9.29
C THR A 80 -1.72 0.30 10.51
N ALA A 81 -2.51 0.11 11.57
CA ALA A 81 -2.23 0.70 12.90
C ALA A 81 -1.34 -0.23 13.73
N TYR A 82 -0.95 -1.38 13.19
CA TYR A 82 -0.21 -2.42 13.89
C TYR A 82 1.00 -2.84 13.08
N ASP A 83 2.01 -3.38 13.77
CA ASP A 83 3.05 -4.15 13.11
C ASP A 83 2.45 -5.49 12.68
N VAL A 84 2.63 -5.86 11.42
CA VAL A 84 1.97 -7.03 10.84
C VAL A 84 2.95 -7.86 10.02
N VAL A 85 2.61 -9.14 9.84
CA VAL A 85 3.26 -10.03 8.90
C VAL A 85 2.46 -10.01 7.61
N LEU A 86 3.15 -9.89 6.49
CA LEU A 86 2.52 -9.78 5.16
C LEU A 86 2.53 -11.14 4.47
N GLY A 87 1.34 -11.64 4.15
CA GLY A 87 1.18 -12.83 3.35
C GLY A 87 1.31 -12.53 1.86
N ARG A 88 1.26 -13.58 1.05
CA ARG A 88 1.50 -13.51 -0.40
C ARG A 88 0.51 -12.65 -1.17
N GLY A 89 -0.66 -12.41 -0.63
CA GLY A 89 -1.72 -11.65 -1.28
C GLY A 89 -1.65 -10.15 -1.08
N VAL A 90 -0.64 -9.63 -0.38
CA VAL A 90 -0.51 -8.20 -0.09
C VAL A 90 0.93 -7.74 -0.27
N ALA A 91 1.08 -6.42 -0.46
CA ALA A 91 2.37 -5.74 -0.42
C ALA A 91 2.31 -4.64 0.62
N GLY A 92 3.42 -4.40 1.29
CA GLY A 92 3.60 -3.26 2.18
C GLY A 92 4.31 -2.13 1.44
N ILE A 93 3.84 -0.91 1.62
CA ILE A 93 4.41 0.25 0.95
C ILE A 93 4.70 1.30 2.03
N LYS A 94 5.97 1.71 2.09
CA LYS A 94 6.38 2.75 3.04
C LYS A 94 6.18 4.11 2.40
N GLY A 95 4.93 4.55 2.42
CA GLY A 95 4.51 5.82 1.84
C GLY A 95 3.70 6.64 2.83
N ASN A 96 3.47 7.89 2.47
CA ASN A 96 2.69 8.82 3.27
C ASN A 96 1.23 8.89 2.79
N GLU A 97 0.48 9.82 3.36
CA GLU A 97 -0.92 10.02 2.99
C GLU A 97 -1.08 10.41 1.52
N PHE A 98 -0.15 11.20 0.98
CA PHE A 98 -0.19 11.57 -0.44
C PHE A 98 -0.10 10.32 -1.32
N VAL A 99 0.86 9.44 -1.04
CA VAL A 99 1.02 8.18 -1.78
C VAL A 99 -0.23 7.32 -1.63
N TYR A 100 -0.78 7.23 -0.41
CA TYR A 100 -2.01 6.49 -0.15
C TYR A 100 -3.16 6.97 -1.03
N GLN A 101 -3.40 8.28 -1.04
CA GLN A 101 -4.49 8.85 -1.86
C GLN A 101 -4.26 8.64 -3.35
N SER A 102 -3.01 8.74 -3.81
CA SER A 102 -2.66 8.49 -5.21
C SER A 102 -2.96 7.04 -5.60
N LEU A 103 -2.62 6.08 -4.75
CA LEU A 103 -2.87 4.67 -5.00
C LEU A 103 -4.36 4.34 -4.95
N VAL A 104 -5.11 4.95 -4.04
CA VAL A 104 -6.57 4.82 -3.98
C VAL A 104 -7.21 5.36 -5.25
N LYS A 105 -6.74 6.50 -5.74
CA LYS A 105 -7.25 7.06 -6.99
C LYS A 105 -6.98 6.15 -8.18
N MET A 106 -5.78 5.58 -8.25
CA MET A 106 -5.43 4.64 -9.31
C MET A 106 -6.34 3.40 -9.29
N ASP A 107 -6.67 2.90 -8.10
CA ASP A 107 -7.62 1.80 -7.95
C ASP A 107 -9.01 2.20 -8.42
N SER A 108 -9.46 3.37 -8.03
CA SER A 108 -10.74 3.94 -8.45
C SER A 108 -10.84 4.10 -9.97
N ASP A 109 -9.72 4.44 -10.61
CA ASP A 109 -9.64 4.58 -12.07
C ASP A 109 -9.50 3.23 -12.80
N GLY A 110 -9.42 2.12 -12.06
CA GLY A 110 -9.32 0.78 -12.63
C GLY A 110 -7.94 0.35 -13.06
N TYR A 111 -6.90 1.10 -12.70
CA TYR A 111 -5.53 0.83 -13.12
C TYR A 111 -5.05 -0.56 -12.69
N TRP A 112 -5.22 -0.90 -11.41
CA TRP A 112 -4.70 -2.17 -10.89
C TRP A 112 -5.44 -3.37 -11.46
N LYS A 113 -6.76 -3.26 -11.63
CA LYS A 113 -7.57 -4.33 -12.22
C LYS A 113 -7.18 -4.57 -13.66
N LYS A 114 -6.89 -3.50 -14.40
CA LYS A 114 -6.43 -3.60 -15.78
C LYS A 114 -5.08 -4.30 -15.85
N MET A 115 -4.16 -3.98 -14.96
CA MET A 115 -2.85 -4.61 -14.91
C MET A 115 -2.95 -6.09 -14.52
N ALA A 116 -3.86 -6.42 -13.60
CA ALA A 116 -4.07 -7.79 -13.14
C ALA A 116 -4.76 -8.67 -14.18
N ALA A 117 -5.59 -8.09 -15.04
CA ALA A 117 -6.39 -8.83 -16.04
C ALA A 117 -5.52 -9.61 -17.04
N GLY A 118 -4.26 -9.20 -17.21
CA GLY A 118 -3.32 -9.91 -18.09
C GLY A 118 -2.68 -11.15 -17.47
N SER A 119 -2.93 -11.43 -16.19
CA SER A 119 -2.30 -12.55 -15.50
C SER A 119 -3.30 -13.70 -15.29
N THR A 120 -2.77 -14.92 -15.16
CA THR A 120 -3.58 -16.13 -14.97
C THR A 120 -4.39 -16.09 -13.67
N PHE A 121 -3.88 -15.45 -12.63
CA PHE A 121 -4.51 -15.45 -11.29
C PHE A 121 -5.08 -14.08 -10.91
N GLU A 122 -5.22 -13.17 -11.88
CA GLU A 122 -5.65 -11.79 -11.63
C GLU A 122 -4.83 -11.15 -10.51
N SER A 123 -3.52 -11.35 -10.57
CA SER A 123 -2.57 -10.81 -9.60
C SER A 123 -1.62 -9.82 -10.26
N ILE A 124 -1.01 -8.97 -9.44
CA ILE A 124 0.04 -8.07 -9.87
C ILE A 124 1.34 -8.43 -9.16
N ASN A 125 2.44 -8.34 -9.87
CA ASN A 125 3.76 -8.70 -9.32
C ASN A 125 4.50 -7.45 -8.85
N SER A 126 5.68 -7.67 -8.28
CA SER A 126 6.53 -6.61 -7.76
C SER A 126 6.85 -5.54 -8.81
N ASP A 127 7.17 -5.98 -10.04
CA ASP A 127 7.54 -5.04 -11.11
C ASP A 127 6.36 -4.14 -11.49
N VAL A 128 5.15 -4.68 -11.55
CA VAL A 128 3.95 -3.91 -11.85
C VAL A 128 3.74 -2.84 -10.78
N VAL A 129 3.87 -3.22 -9.50
CA VAL A 129 3.70 -2.28 -8.39
C VAL A 129 4.77 -1.20 -8.42
N LYS A 130 6.03 -1.60 -8.54
CA LYS A 130 7.16 -0.66 -8.48
C LYS A 130 7.23 0.27 -9.68
N ASN A 131 6.81 -0.19 -10.85
CA ASN A 131 6.87 0.59 -12.08
C ASN A 131 5.62 1.45 -12.32
N ALA A 132 4.62 1.36 -11.45
CA ALA A 132 3.45 2.21 -11.54
C ALA A 132 3.85 3.67 -11.39
N GLU A 133 3.48 4.49 -12.37
CA GLU A 133 3.83 5.90 -12.37
C GLU A 133 2.70 6.73 -11.79
N MET A 134 3.07 7.72 -10.98
CA MET A 134 2.12 8.65 -10.40
C MET A 134 2.66 10.07 -10.48
N PRO A 135 1.79 11.07 -10.63
CA PRO A 135 2.24 12.46 -10.57
C PRO A 135 2.55 12.85 -9.13
N ILE A 136 3.73 13.39 -8.92
CA ILE A 136 4.11 13.95 -7.62
C ILE A 136 4.66 15.36 -7.83
N PRO A 137 4.48 16.26 -6.86
CA PRO A 137 5.11 17.58 -6.93
C PRO A 137 6.63 17.42 -6.83
N GLN A 138 7.37 18.14 -7.68
CA GLN A 138 8.85 18.11 -7.66
C GLN A 138 9.42 18.47 -6.29
N ASP A 139 8.79 19.42 -5.62
CA ASP A 139 9.25 19.87 -4.30
C ASP A 139 9.23 18.78 -3.24
N ILE A 140 8.44 17.73 -3.41
CA ILE A 140 8.42 16.61 -2.49
C ILE A 140 9.75 15.89 -2.45
N GLU A 141 10.45 15.76 -3.58
CA GLU A 141 11.72 15.07 -3.61
C GLU A 141 12.80 15.76 -2.81
N GLU A 142 12.86 17.08 -2.92
CA GLU A 142 13.84 17.86 -2.17
C GLU A 142 13.50 17.93 -0.70
N GLN A 143 12.22 17.98 -0.38
CA GLN A 143 11.70 18.17 0.96
C GLN A 143 11.14 16.91 1.61
N GLY A 144 11.08 15.81 0.85
CA GLY A 144 10.52 14.55 1.34
C GLY A 144 11.26 13.92 2.50
N LYS A 145 12.43 14.45 2.80
CA LYS A 145 13.19 14.07 4.00
C LYS A 145 12.62 14.71 5.26
N ASN A 146 11.75 15.71 5.10
CA ASN A 146 11.08 16.41 6.19
C ASN A 146 9.59 16.09 6.13
N GLY A 147 9.08 15.30 7.07
CA GLY A 147 7.69 14.91 7.11
C GLY A 147 6.69 16.05 7.03
N LEU A 148 7.11 17.28 7.37
CA LEU A 148 6.27 18.47 7.27
C LEU A 148 5.79 18.75 5.84
N CYS A 149 6.62 18.48 4.83
CA CYS A 149 6.24 18.70 3.44
C CYS A 149 5.08 17.83 3.03
N PHE A 150 5.06 16.59 3.47
CA PHE A 150 3.98 15.66 3.16
C PHE A 150 2.65 16.10 3.77
N MET A 151 2.68 16.63 4.99
CA MET A 151 1.47 17.15 5.63
C MET A 151 0.91 18.33 4.86
N THR A 152 1.78 19.22 4.37
CA THR A 152 1.36 20.37 3.56
C THR A 152 0.70 19.92 2.25
N LEU A 153 1.26 18.89 1.61
CA LEU A 153 0.70 18.37 0.36
C LEU A 153 -0.64 17.69 0.58
N ASP A 154 -0.79 16.92 1.63
CA ASP A 154 -2.07 16.31 1.97
C ASP A 154 -3.13 17.38 2.17
N HIS A 155 -2.77 18.48 2.82
CA HIS A 155 -3.65 19.62 3.01
C HIS A 155 -4.06 20.26 1.68
N LEU A 156 -3.11 20.47 0.76
CA LEU A 156 -3.39 21.03 -0.57
C LEU A 156 -4.30 20.12 -1.39
N ILE A 157 -4.09 18.82 -1.32
CA ILE A 157 -4.94 17.85 -2.01
C ILE A 157 -6.35 17.88 -1.43
N THR A 158 -6.49 17.96 -0.12
CA THR A 158 -7.78 18.07 0.54
C THR A 158 -8.53 19.31 0.10
N LEU A 159 -7.84 20.45 0.03
CA LEU A 159 -8.44 21.70 -0.46
C LEU A 159 -8.91 21.56 -1.90
N HIS A 160 -8.13 20.92 -2.76
CA HIS A 160 -8.50 20.66 -4.15
C HIS A 160 -9.73 19.79 -4.28
N GLN A 161 -9.85 18.76 -3.44
CA GLN A 161 -10.98 17.85 -3.46
C GLN A 161 -12.29 18.52 -3.03
N HIS A 162 -12.22 19.59 -2.25
CA HIS A 162 -13.39 20.31 -1.75
C HIS A 162 -13.82 21.46 -2.66
N LYS A 163 -13.11 21.67 -3.74
CA LYS A 163 -13.53 22.61 -4.75
C LYS A 163 -14.40 21.90 -5.79
#